data_13be8e64609365a50b5ae8349a5fa544
#
_entry.id   13be8e64609365a50b5ae8349a5fa544
#
_cell.length_a   1.000
_cell.length_b   1.000
_cell.length_c   1.000
_cell.angle_alpha   90.00
_cell.angle_beta   90.00
_cell.angle_gamma   90.00
#
_symmetry.space_group_name_H-M   'P 1'
#
loop_
_entity.id
_entity.type
_entity.pdbx_description
1 polymer ?
#
loop_
_entity_poly.entity_id
_entity_poly.type
_entity_poly.pdbx_seq_one_letter_code
_entity_poly.pdbx_strand_id
1 'polypeptide(L)'
;MNIALIGYGKMGHMIEQIARERGHNIVSIIDTDNQADFESEAFASADVAIEFTSPTAAYGNYLKAFKAGVKVVSGSTGWMKEHEADVRRMCSEEGKTLFWASNFSIGVAIFSAVNRYLAKIMNGFPQYDVRMEETHHVHKLDAPSGTAITLAEEIVNDLDRKTAWVKGEQHLADGTVEGTNVCEPAELPIESIRRDEVPGIHSIIYNSEADCITITHDAHSRKGFALGAVLAAEFTKEHEGLLTIGDMFKF
;
A
#
# COMPACT_ATOMS: atom_id res chain seq x y z
N MET A 1 22.03 -9.00 -1.89
CA MET A 1 22.13 -8.40 -0.53
C MET A 1 21.62 -9.38 0.52
N ASN A 2 21.92 -9.11 1.78
CA ASN A 2 21.40 -9.85 2.91
C ASN A 2 20.10 -9.23 3.41
N ILE A 3 19.05 -10.03 3.52
CA ILE A 3 17.72 -9.60 3.98
C ILE A 3 17.36 -10.37 5.25
N ALA A 4 16.83 -9.66 6.26
CA ALA A 4 16.13 -10.27 7.38
C ALA A 4 14.61 -10.14 7.14
N LEU A 5 13.84 -11.12 7.58
CA LEU A 5 12.38 -11.09 7.57
C LEU A 5 11.86 -10.96 9.00
N ILE A 6 10.93 -10.05 9.22
CA ILE A 6 10.23 -9.87 10.50
C ILE A 6 8.74 -10.12 10.24
N GLY A 7 8.22 -11.21 10.78
CA GLY A 7 6.93 -11.78 10.46
C GLY A 7 7.01 -12.81 9.34
N TYR A 8 6.65 -14.06 9.64
CA TYR A 8 6.79 -15.17 8.70
C TYR A 8 5.46 -15.87 8.40
N GLY A 9 4.40 -15.05 8.24
CA GLY A 9 3.10 -15.48 7.75
C GLY A 9 3.04 -15.58 6.22
N LYS A 10 1.84 -15.49 5.64
CA LYS A 10 1.62 -15.60 4.17
C LYS A 10 2.48 -14.63 3.35
N MET A 11 2.67 -13.39 3.82
CA MET A 11 3.53 -12.42 3.13
C MET A 11 5.00 -12.73 3.29
N GLY A 12 5.46 -13.09 4.50
CA GLY A 12 6.86 -13.44 4.77
C GLY A 12 7.36 -14.58 3.88
N HIS A 13 6.60 -15.66 3.75
CA HIS A 13 6.93 -16.78 2.84
C HIS A 13 7.05 -16.34 1.39
N MET A 14 6.13 -15.49 0.92
CA MET A 14 6.14 -15.02 -0.46
C MET A 14 7.30 -14.06 -0.73
N ILE A 15 7.62 -13.18 0.23
CA ILE A 15 8.76 -12.27 0.17
C ILE A 15 10.07 -13.08 0.14
N GLU A 16 10.21 -14.11 0.97
CA GLU A 16 11.38 -15.00 0.94
C GLU A 16 11.58 -15.61 -0.44
N GLN A 17 10.53 -16.20 -1.00
CA GLN A 17 10.61 -16.83 -2.31
C GLN A 17 11.11 -15.84 -3.36
N ILE A 18 10.49 -14.64 -3.45
CA ILE A 18 10.85 -13.63 -4.44
C ILE A 18 12.25 -13.07 -4.20
N ALA A 19 12.65 -12.85 -2.94
CA ALA A 19 13.97 -12.39 -2.60
C ALA A 19 15.04 -13.38 -3.06
N ARG A 20 14.84 -14.69 -2.82
CA ARG A 20 15.77 -15.75 -3.30
C ARG A 20 15.80 -15.86 -4.82
N GLU A 21 14.64 -15.80 -5.49
CA GLU A 21 14.55 -15.79 -6.96
C GLU A 21 15.32 -14.60 -7.57
N ARG A 22 15.40 -13.45 -6.86
CA ARG A 22 16.17 -12.27 -7.26
C ARG A 22 17.64 -12.32 -6.83
N GLY A 23 18.11 -13.41 -6.24
CA GLY A 23 19.52 -13.61 -5.85
C GLY A 23 19.90 -12.98 -4.51
N HIS A 24 18.95 -12.72 -3.62
CA HIS A 24 19.22 -12.23 -2.27
C HIS A 24 19.36 -13.39 -1.27
N ASN A 25 20.12 -13.15 -0.19
CA ASN A 25 20.27 -14.10 0.91
C ASN A 25 19.30 -13.74 2.04
N ILE A 26 18.51 -14.69 2.51
CA ILE A 26 17.76 -14.55 3.77
C ILE A 26 18.66 -15.02 4.89
N VAL A 27 19.11 -14.07 5.71
CA VAL A 27 20.08 -14.31 6.80
C VAL A 27 19.43 -14.52 8.15
N SER A 28 18.23 -13.99 8.36
CA SER A 28 17.46 -14.13 9.60
C SER A 28 15.95 -14.11 9.29
N ILE A 29 15.19 -14.91 10.02
CA ILE A 29 13.73 -14.91 10.00
C ILE A 29 13.27 -14.81 11.45
N ILE A 30 12.53 -13.75 11.77
CA ILE A 30 12.01 -13.48 13.11
C ILE A 30 10.49 -13.56 13.08
N ASP A 31 9.94 -14.34 14.01
CA ASP A 31 8.51 -14.41 14.28
C ASP A 31 8.25 -14.33 15.79
N THR A 32 7.06 -14.66 16.23
CA THR A 32 6.60 -14.53 17.63
C THR A 32 7.38 -15.40 18.61
N ASP A 33 7.89 -16.54 18.16
CA ASP A 33 8.55 -17.56 19.00
C ASP A 33 10.07 -17.41 19.13
N ASN A 34 10.71 -16.55 18.34
CA ASN A 34 12.17 -16.37 18.35
C ASN A 34 12.62 -14.90 18.44
N GLN A 35 11.92 -14.09 19.20
CA GLN A 35 12.19 -12.65 19.36
C GLN A 35 13.60 -12.32 19.88
N ALA A 36 14.30 -13.25 20.52
CA ALA A 36 15.69 -13.08 20.95
C ALA A 36 16.66 -12.95 19.77
N ASP A 37 16.30 -13.45 18.59
CA ASP A 37 17.16 -13.43 17.39
C ASP A 37 17.39 -12.03 16.82
N PHE A 38 16.65 -11.00 17.27
CA PHE A 38 16.99 -9.60 16.99
C PHE A 38 18.41 -9.22 17.51
N GLU A 39 18.94 -9.93 18.51
CA GLU A 39 20.27 -9.71 19.07
C GLU A 39 21.34 -10.62 18.44
N SER A 40 20.98 -11.45 17.45
CA SER A 40 21.90 -12.37 16.80
C SER A 40 22.84 -11.66 15.81
N GLU A 41 24.05 -12.21 15.63
CA GLU A 41 24.96 -11.76 14.56
C GLU A 41 24.34 -11.92 13.17
N ALA A 42 23.52 -12.95 12.97
CA ALA A 42 22.81 -13.18 11.71
C ALA A 42 21.88 -12.01 11.39
N PHE A 43 21.06 -11.56 12.34
CA PHE A 43 20.17 -10.40 12.13
C PHE A 43 20.99 -9.12 11.90
N ALA A 44 22.01 -8.87 12.69
CA ALA A 44 22.88 -7.69 12.56
C ALA A 44 23.65 -7.65 11.22
N SER A 45 23.83 -8.80 10.55
CA SER A 45 24.46 -8.88 9.22
C SER A 45 23.54 -8.52 8.05
N ALA A 46 22.24 -8.26 8.31
CA ALA A 46 21.31 -7.88 7.28
C ALA A 46 21.53 -6.46 6.78
N ASP A 47 21.52 -6.25 5.47
CA ASP A 47 21.49 -4.92 4.85
C ASP A 47 20.15 -4.22 5.15
N VAL A 48 19.04 -4.97 5.05
CA VAL A 48 17.66 -4.48 5.24
C VAL A 48 16.80 -5.58 5.89
N ALA A 49 15.92 -5.21 6.80
CA ALA A 49 14.86 -6.06 7.33
C ALA A 49 13.52 -5.71 6.68
N ILE A 50 12.78 -6.70 6.20
CA ILE A 50 11.42 -6.52 5.66
C ILE A 50 10.41 -6.99 6.71
N GLU A 51 9.56 -6.08 7.17
CA GLU A 51 8.63 -6.25 8.28
C GLU A 51 7.18 -6.30 7.78
N PHE A 52 6.51 -7.43 8.04
CA PHE A 52 5.09 -7.65 7.82
C PHE A 52 4.49 -8.42 9.00
N THR A 53 4.13 -7.70 10.06
CA THR A 53 3.56 -8.29 11.29
C THR A 53 2.16 -7.73 11.58
N SER A 54 1.97 -7.14 12.74
CA SER A 54 0.70 -6.53 13.16
C SER A 54 0.89 -5.07 13.56
N PRO A 55 -0.17 -4.25 13.57
CA PRO A 55 -0.11 -2.86 14.01
C PRO A 55 0.54 -2.69 15.38
N THR A 56 0.25 -3.59 16.32
CA THR A 56 0.74 -3.54 17.69
C THR A 56 2.20 -3.97 17.86
N ALA A 57 2.72 -4.81 16.96
CA ALA A 57 4.10 -5.30 17.02
C ALA A 57 5.09 -4.45 16.22
N ALA A 58 4.62 -3.83 15.15
CA ALA A 58 5.46 -3.15 14.16
C ALA A 58 6.43 -2.14 14.77
N TYR A 59 5.95 -1.19 15.55
CA TYR A 59 6.80 -0.15 16.15
C TYR A 59 7.90 -0.74 17.03
N GLY A 60 7.57 -1.71 17.89
CA GLY A 60 8.56 -2.39 18.72
C GLY A 60 9.61 -3.16 17.90
N ASN A 61 9.23 -3.74 16.77
CA ASN A 61 10.14 -4.42 15.85
C ASN A 61 11.11 -3.43 15.19
N TYR A 62 10.65 -2.23 14.79
CA TYR A 62 11.54 -1.20 14.22
C TYR A 62 12.59 -0.75 15.23
N LEU A 63 12.20 -0.51 16.49
CA LEU A 63 13.14 -0.10 17.53
C LEU A 63 14.25 -1.14 17.72
N LYS A 64 13.91 -2.45 17.69
CA LYS A 64 14.89 -3.54 17.79
C LYS A 64 15.81 -3.57 16.56
N ALA A 65 15.26 -3.45 15.35
CA ALA A 65 16.04 -3.41 14.13
C ALA A 65 16.97 -2.19 14.06
N PHE A 66 16.49 -1.02 14.45
CA PHE A 66 17.29 0.20 14.53
C PHE A 66 18.42 0.10 15.58
N LYS A 67 18.16 -0.56 16.72
CA LYS A 67 19.21 -0.86 17.73
C LYS A 67 20.32 -1.74 17.16
N ALA A 68 19.96 -2.71 16.32
CA ALA A 68 20.91 -3.58 15.61
C ALA A 68 21.60 -2.89 14.42
N GLY A 69 21.24 -1.65 14.08
CA GLY A 69 21.82 -0.92 12.93
C GLY A 69 21.25 -1.34 11.57
N VAL A 70 20.15 -2.07 11.54
CA VAL A 70 19.53 -2.60 10.31
C VAL A 70 18.47 -1.62 9.80
N LYS A 71 18.51 -1.30 8.50
CA LYS A 71 17.47 -0.52 7.80
C LYS A 71 16.18 -1.33 7.71
N VAL A 72 15.02 -0.67 7.68
CA VAL A 72 13.72 -1.36 7.70
C VAL A 72 12.84 -0.97 6.52
N VAL A 73 12.19 -1.97 5.92
CA VAL A 73 11.05 -1.81 5.00
C VAL A 73 9.83 -2.36 5.70
N SER A 74 8.79 -1.56 5.90
CA SER A 74 7.59 -1.98 6.62
C SER A 74 6.33 -1.87 5.79
N GLY A 75 5.56 -2.97 5.75
CA GLY A 75 4.23 -3.06 5.20
C GLY A 75 3.12 -3.19 6.25
N SER A 76 3.47 -3.19 7.53
CA SER A 76 2.46 -3.13 8.60
C SER A 76 1.78 -1.77 8.62
N THR A 77 0.45 -1.77 8.74
CA THR A 77 -0.39 -0.56 8.76
C THR A 77 -1.00 -0.35 10.13
N GLY A 78 -1.66 0.81 10.35
CA GLY A 78 -2.40 1.10 11.58
C GLY A 78 -1.56 1.61 12.76
N TRP A 79 -0.25 1.67 12.67
CA TRP A 79 0.66 2.14 13.71
C TRP A 79 1.21 3.56 13.49
N MET A 80 1.32 3.99 12.23
CA MET A 80 2.05 5.21 11.85
C MET A 80 1.46 6.45 12.53
N LYS A 81 0.14 6.57 12.63
CA LYS A 81 -0.54 7.73 13.22
C LYS A 81 -0.08 8.03 14.65
N GLU A 82 0.23 7.00 15.44
CA GLU A 82 0.62 7.15 16.84
C GLU A 82 2.12 7.42 17.00
N HIS A 83 2.95 6.97 16.06
CA HIS A 83 4.41 6.95 16.17
C HIS A 83 5.14 7.77 15.10
N GLU A 84 4.39 8.47 14.22
CA GLU A 84 4.97 9.21 13.09
C GLU A 84 6.03 10.23 13.52
N ALA A 85 5.78 10.98 14.59
CA ALA A 85 6.71 12.00 15.06
C ALA A 85 8.04 11.39 15.52
N ASP A 86 7.98 10.27 16.26
CA ASP A 86 9.18 9.56 16.73
C ASP A 86 9.98 8.95 15.57
N VAL A 87 9.28 8.34 14.62
CA VAL A 87 9.91 7.74 13.43
C VAL A 87 10.59 8.83 12.58
N ARG A 88 9.91 9.96 12.33
CA ARG A 88 10.51 11.08 11.60
C ARG A 88 11.75 11.60 12.31
N ARG A 89 11.72 11.78 13.62
CA ARG A 89 12.88 12.21 14.42
C ARG A 89 14.02 11.21 14.32
N MET A 90 13.77 9.92 14.52
CA MET A 90 14.81 8.88 14.40
C MET A 90 15.44 8.84 13.01
N CYS A 91 14.65 9.01 11.96
CA CYS A 91 15.15 9.04 10.58
C CYS A 91 15.94 10.33 10.27
N SER A 92 15.51 11.50 10.78
CA SER A 92 16.15 12.79 10.47
C SER A 92 17.34 13.11 11.35
N GLU A 93 17.33 12.69 12.63
CA GLU A 93 18.32 13.11 13.65
C GLU A 93 19.25 11.99 14.11
N GLU A 94 18.80 10.72 14.05
CA GLU A 94 19.55 9.57 14.55
C GLU A 94 20.09 8.66 13.43
N GLY A 95 19.96 9.07 12.17
CA GLY A 95 20.48 8.31 11.01
C GLY A 95 19.80 6.96 10.81
N LYS A 96 18.57 6.78 11.31
CA LYS A 96 17.78 5.58 11.05
C LYS A 96 17.12 5.63 9.68
N THR A 97 16.85 4.46 9.10
CA THR A 97 16.21 4.37 7.80
C THR A 97 14.99 3.46 7.87
N LEU A 98 13.84 4.02 7.51
CA LEU A 98 12.57 3.32 7.35
C LEU A 98 11.97 3.63 5.98
N PHE A 99 11.73 2.59 5.19
CA PHE A 99 10.81 2.67 4.06
C PHE A 99 9.44 2.20 4.53
N TRP A 100 8.43 3.07 4.46
CA TRP A 100 7.07 2.71 4.83
C TRP A 100 6.11 2.94 3.69
N ALA A 101 5.24 1.96 3.45
CA ALA A 101 4.11 2.09 2.55
C ALA A 101 2.90 1.30 3.08
N SER A 102 1.72 1.86 2.93
CA SER A 102 0.46 1.16 3.20
C SER A 102 0.12 0.12 2.12
N ASN A 103 0.75 0.24 0.94
CA ASN A 103 0.56 -0.66 -0.19
C ASN A 103 1.86 -0.78 -0.98
N PHE A 104 2.37 -2.00 -1.14
CA PHE A 104 3.60 -2.28 -1.90
C PHE A 104 3.35 -2.75 -3.34
N SER A 105 2.10 -2.76 -3.81
CA SER A 105 1.81 -3.16 -5.19
C SER A 105 2.35 -2.13 -6.18
N ILE A 106 3.31 -2.57 -7.00
CA ILE A 106 3.85 -1.77 -8.10
C ILE A 106 2.75 -1.37 -9.08
N GLY A 107 1.82 -2.30 -9.35
CA GLY A 107 0.67 -2.04 -10.20
C GLY A 107 -0.21 -0.92 -9.66
N VAL A 108 -0.46 -0.90 -8.33
CA VAL A 108 -1.19 0.19 -7.67
C VAL A 108 -0.41 1.50 -7.75
N ALA A 109 0.92 1.49 -7.56
CA ALA A 109 1.73 2.71 -7.66
C ALA A 109 1.69 3.33 -9.07
N ILE A 110 1.81 2.50 -10.11
CA ILE A 110 1.67 2.94 -11.51
C ILE A 110 0.24 3.44 -11.77
N PHE A 111 -0.76 2.70 -11.30
CA PHE A 111 -2.17 3.05 -11.45
C PHE A 111 -2.49 4.40 -10.80
N SER A 112 -1.99 4.66 -9.58
CA SER A 112 -2.08 5.94 -8.88
C SER A 112 -1.46 7.09 -9.67
N ALA A 113 -0.27 6.89 -10.26
CA ALA A 113 0.36 7.91 -11.10
C ALA A 113 -0.47 8.25 -12.34
N VAL A 114 -1.02 7.22 -13.02
CA VAL A 114 -1.91 7.40 -14.17
C VAL A 114 -3.22 8.09 -13.76
N ASN A 115 -3.79 7.72 -12.60
CA ASN A 115 -4.98 8.32 -12.03
C ASN A 115 -4.83 9.84 -11.83
N ARG A 116 -3.75 10.25 -11.13
CA ARG A 116 -3.45 11.68 -10.89
C ARG A 116 -3.23 12.44 -12.21
N TYR A 117 -2.51 11.85 -13.16
CA TYR A 117 -2.29 12.48 -14.45
C TYR A 117 -3.60 12.64 -15.25
N LEU A 118 -4.44 11.60 -15.26
CA LEU A 118 -5.75 11.63 -15.93
C LEU A 118 -6.69 12.65 -15.27
N ALA A 119 -6.74 12.71 -13.93
CA ALA A 119 -7.54 13.68 -13.20
C ALA A 119 -7.19 15.13 -13.60
N LYS A 120 -5.89 15.45 -13.72
CA LYS A 120 -5.42 16.78 -14.20
C LYS A 120 -5.86 17.08 -15.63
N ILE A 121 -5.77 16.10 -16.53
CA ILE A 121 -6.27 16.28 -17.92
C ILE A 121 -7.76 16.56 -17.90
N MET A 122 -8.54 15.85 -17.09
CA MET A 122 -10.00 15.95 -17.03
C MET A 122 -10.52 17.27 -16.48
N ASN A 123 -9.69 18.10 -15.86
CA ASN A 123 -10.04 19.47 -15.52
C ASN A 123 -10.42 20.31 -16.75
N GLY A 124 -9.80 20.05 -17.91
CA GLY A 124 -10.11 20.72 -19.17
C GLY A 124 -11.38 20.22 -19.86
N PHE A 125 -12.02 19.16 -19.34
CA PHE A 125 -13.14 18.48 -20.00
C PHE A 125 -14.34 18.29 -19.05
N PRO A 126 -15.10 19.35 -18.73
CA PRO A 126 -16.16 19.33 -17.72
C PRO A 126 -17.38 18.48 -18.12
N GLN A 127 -17.49 18.06 -19.38
CA GLN A 127 -18.54 17.15 -19.85
C GLN A 127 -18.38 15.70 -19.36
N TYR A 128 -17.20 15.34 -18.83
CA TYR A 128 -16.99 14.03 -18.19
C TYR A 128 -17.22 14.13 -16.69
N ASP A 129 -18.06 13.26 -16.15
CA ASP A 129 -18.16 13.04 -14.72
C ASP A 129 -17.41 11.78 -14.32
N VAL A 130 -16.96 11.70 -13.06
CA VAL A 130 -16.12 10.61 -12.56
C VAL A 130 -16.83 9.85 -11.44
N ARG A 131 -16.72 8.52 -11.48
CA ARG A 131 -17.09 7.61 -10.40
C ARG A 131 -16.03 6.52 -10.23
N MET A 132 -16.07 5.86 -9.09
CA MET A 132 -15.14 4.77 -8.77
C MET A 132 -15.87 3.51 -8.36
N GLU A 133 -15.28 2.37 -8.72
CA GLU A 133 -15.71 1.04 -8.27
C GLU A 133 -14.52 0.29 -7.69
N GLU A 134 -14.74 -0.42 -6.58
CA GLU A 134 -13.76 -1.35 -6.04
C GLU A 134 -14.40 -2.72 -5.77
N THR A 135 -13.70 -3.80 -6.10
CA THR A 135 -14.14 -5.17 -5.83
C THR A 135 -13.10 -5.90 -4.98
N HIS A 136 -13.54 -6.53 -3.90
CA HIS A 136 -12.71 -7.38 -3.04
C HIS A 136 -13.45 -8.66 -2.64
N HIS A 137 -12.68 -9.56 -2.01
CA HIS A 137 -13.20 -10.82 -1.48
C HIS A 137 -14.28 -10.59 -0.42
N VAL A 138 -15.15 -11.58 -0.25
CA VAL A 138 -16.32 -11.53 0.65
C VAL A 138 -15.97 -11.33 2.13
N HIS A 139 -14.73 -11.63 2.53
CA HIS A 139 -14.25 -11.50 3.92
C HIS A 139 -13.68 -10.10 4.25
N LYS A 140 -13.65 -9.15 3.29
CA LYS A 140 -13.16 -7.81 3.52
C LYS A 140 -14.22 -6.96 4.22
N LEU A 141 -13.89 -6.48 5.43
CA LEU A 141 -14.82 -5.77 6.30
C LEU A 141 -14.93 -4.27 5.98
N ASP A 142 -13.80 -3.63 5.68
CA ASP A 142 -13.77 -2.21 5.35
C ASP A 142 -14.34 -1.95 3.94
N ALA A 143 -15.20 -0.96 3.81
CA ALA A 143 -15.77 -0.46 2.57
C ALA A 143 -16.02 1.06 2.68
N PRO A 144 -15.44 1.87 1.77
CA PRO A 144 -14.48 1.53 0.72
C PRO A 144 -13.14 1.03 1.27
N SER A 145 -12.36 0.32 0.41
CA SER A 145 -11.01 -0.11 0.76
C SER A 145 -10.06 1.07 0.93
N GLY A 146 -9.00 0.91 1.77
CA GLY A 146 -7.99 1.96 1.94
C GLY A 146 -7.35 2.41 0.62
N THR A 147 -7.10 1.49 -0.33
CA THR A 147 -6.58 1.83 -1.66
C THR A 147 -7.60 2.66 -2.46
N ALA A 148 -8.89 2.32 -2.41
CA ALA A 148 -9.92 3.10 -3.09
C ALA A 148 -10.02 4.52 -2.51
N ILE A 149 -9.94 4.66 -1.20
CA ILE A 149 -9.91 5.98 -0.52
C ILE A 149 -8.72 6.81 -0.99
N THR A 150 -7.51 6.24 -1.01
CA THR A 150 -6.31 6.94 -1.48
C THR A 150 -6.45 7.41 -2.93
N LEU A 151 -6.95 6.54 -3.83
CA LEU A 151 -7.17 6.89 -5.23
C LEU A 151 -8.24 7.99 -5.39
N ALA A 152 -9.29 7.97 -4.57
CA ALA A 152 -10.32 8.99 -4.58
C ALA A 152 -9.80 10.34 -4.06
N GLU A 153 -9.00 10.35 -3.01
CA GLU A 153 -8.33 11.54 -2.48
C GLU A 153 -7.40 12.17 -3.53
N GLU A 154 -6.68 11.36 -4.30
CA GLU A 154 -5.87 11.83 -5.42
C GLU A 154 -6.71 12.53 -6.49
N ILE A 155 -7.88 11.96 -6.86
CA ILE A 155 -8.81 12.59 -7.81
C ILE A 155 -9.33 13.91 -7.25
N VAL A 156 -9.79 13.92 -6.00
CA VAL A 156 -10.32 15.14 -5.34
C VAL A 156 -9.25 16.24 -5.28
N ASN A 157 -7.99 15.88 -5.06
CA ASN A 157 -6.88 16.85 -5.02
C ASN A 157 -6.50 17.40 -6.40
N ASP A 158 -6.67 16.63 -7.47
CA ASP A 158 -6.21 16.98 -8.82
C ASP A 158 -7.37 17.37 -9.78
N LEU A 159 -8.64 17.25 -9.37
CA LEU A 159 -9.83 17.53 -10.17
C LEU A 159 -10.72 18.59 -9.48
N ASP A 160 -10.57 19.85 -9.84
CA ASP A 160 -11.13 21.03 -9.15
C ASP A 160 -12.65 20.99 -8.89
N ARG A 161 -13.41 20.29 -9.74
CA ARG A 161 -14.86 20.15 -9.59
C ARG A 161 -15.33 19.09 -8.61
N LYS A 162 -14.40 18.27 -8.05
CA LYS A 162 -14.69 17.31 -6.99
C LYS A 162 -14.05 17.77 -5.69
N THR A 163 -14.86 17.89 -4.63
CA THR A 163 -14.44 18.48 -3.35
C THR A 163 -14.33 17.45 -2.21
N ALA A 164 -14.98 16.29 -2.37
CA ALA A 164 -14.95 15.20 -1.42
C ALA A 164 -15.27 13.88 -2.13
N TRP A 165 -14.82 12.77 -1.55
CA TRP A 165 -15.34 11.46 -1.88
C TRP A 165 -16.44 11.05 -0.88
N VAL A 166 -17.37 10.21 -1.31
CA VAL A 166 -18.45 9.65 -0.49
C VAL A 166 -18.53 8.13 -0.68
N LYS A 167 -18.97 7.44 0.37
CA LYS A 167 -19.29 6.03 0.27
C LYS A 167 -20.54 5.88 -0.61
N GLY A 168 -20.41 5.19 -1.72
CA GLY A 168 -21.49 4.84 -2.62
C GLY A 168 -22.21 3.56 -2.20
N GLU A 169 -22.77 2.84 -3.16
CA GLU A 169 -23.40 1.54 -2.92
C GLU A 169 -22.37 0.50 -2.48
N GLN A 170 -22.79 -0.37 -1.57
CA GLN A 170 -22.05 -1.55 -1.17
C GLN A 170 -22.85 -2.80 -1.54
N HIS A 171 -22.31 -3.59 -2.47
CA HIS A 171 -22.90 -4.86 -2.92
C HIS A 171 -22.29 -6.01 -2.11
N LEU A 172 -23.09 -6.65 -1.28
CA LEU A 172 -22.68 -7.77 -0.43
C LEU A 172 -22.79 -9.10 -1.20
N ALA A 173 -22.08 -10.12 -0.69
CA ALA A 173 -22.03 -11.45 -1.31
C ALA A 173 -23.39 -12.17 -1.40
N ASP A 174 -24.32 -11.84 -0.52
CA ASP A 174 -25.68 -12.39 -0.50
C ASP A 174 -26.65 -11.68 -1.47
N GLY A 175 -26.16 -10.70 -2.24
CA GLY A 175 -26.94 -9.89 -3.17
C GLY A 175 -27.59 -8.67 -2.55
N THR A 176 -27.41 -8.42 -1.26
CA THR A 176 -27.87 -7.19 -0.60
C THR A 176 -27.09 -5.99 -1.10
N VAL A 177 -27.79 -4.87 -1.36
CA VAL A 177 -27.18 -3.59 -1.70
C VAL A 177 -27.52 -2.58 -0.61
N GLU A 178 -26.49 -1.95 -0.05
CA GLU A 178 -26.59 -0.92 0.97
C GLU A 178 -26.06 0.42 0.45
N GLY A 179 -26.64 1.53 0.91
CA GLY A 179 -26.24 2.87 0.49
C GLY A 179 -26.82 3.31 -0.83
N THR A 180 -26.20 4.29 -1.48
CA THR A 180 -26.61 4.85 -2.75
C THR A 180 -25.44 5.50 -3.47
N ASN A 181 -25.43 5.43 -4.81
CA ASN A 181 -24.49 6.17 -5.65
C ASN A 181 -25.00 7.58 -6.00
N VAL A 182 -26.19 7.96 -5.52
CA VAL A 182 -26.73 9.31 -5.70
C VAL A 182 -26.02 10.24 -4.72
N CYS A 183 -25.31 11.23 -5.25
CA CYS A 183 -24.54 12.20 -4.48
C CYS A 183 -24.61 13.58 -5.16
N GLU A 184 -24.08 14.59 -4.49
CA GLU A 184 -23.96 15.93 -5.06
C GLU A 184 -22.94 15.93 -6.22
N PRO A 185 -23.10 16.81 -7.23
CA PRO A 185 -22.19 16.85 -8.38
C PRO A 185 -20.72 17.07 -8.02
N ALA A 186 -20.43 17.72 -6.88
CA ALA A 186 -19.09 17.94 -6.39
C ALA A 186 -18.52 16.77 -5.57
N GLU A 187 -19.27 15.72 -5.36
CA GLU A 187 -18.85 14.52 -4.64
C GLU A 187 -18.46 13.41 -5.62
N LEU A 188 -17.50 12.57 -5.16
CA LEU A 188 -17.03 11.40 -5.90
C LEU A 188 -17.54 10.13 -5.21
N PRO A 189 -18.51 9.40 -5.75
CA PRO A 189 -18.99 8.17 -5.15
C PRO A 189 -18.02 7.02 -5.41
N ILE A 190 -17.80 6.19 -4.37
CA ILE A 190 -17.03 4.95 -4.44
C ILE A 190 -17.98 3.78 -4.20
N GLU A 191 -18.29 3.03 -5.24
CA GLU A 191 -19.03 1.78 -5.16
C GLU A 191 -18.14 0.64 -4.71
N SER A 192 -18.61 -0.17 -3.75
CA SER A 192 -17.86 -1.28 -3.17
C SER A 192 -18.57 -2.61 -3.43
N ILE A 193 -17.88 -3.55 -4.06
CA ILE A 193 -18.40 -4.88 -4.42
C ILE A 193 -17.65 -5.95 -3.64
N ARG A 194 -18.39 -6.89 -3.04
CA ARG A 194 -17.83 -8.06 -2.33
C ARG A 194 -18.17 -9.32 -3.12
N ARG A 195 -17.14 -9.94 -3.72
CA ARG A 195 -17.30 -11.07 -4.63
C ARG A 195 -16.17 -12.08 -4.50
N ASP A 196 -16.52 -13.33 -4.34
CA ASP A 196 -15.60 -14.48 -4.34
C ASP A 196 -14.35 -14.27 -3.47
N GLU A 197 -13.18 -14.66 -3.97
CA GLU A 197 -11.86 -14.46 -3.34
C GLU A 197 -11.02 -13.40 -4.08
N VAL A 198 -11.68 -12.40 -4.71
CA VAL A 198 -11.02 -11.33 -5.47
C VAL A 198 -9.99 -10.60 -4.60
N PRO A 199 -8.71 -10.57 -4.97
CA PRO A 199 -7.67 -9.90 -4.17
C PRO A 199 -7.82 -8.38 -4.11
N GLY A 200 -8.35 -7.77 -5.17
CA GLY A 200 -8.63 -6.35 -5.28
C GLY A 200 -8.66 -5.86 -6.73
N ILE A 201 -9.77 -5.28 -7.14
CA ILE A 201 -9.93 -4.59 -8.42
C ILE A 201 -10.34 -3.15 -8.12
N HIS A 202 -9.75 -2.18 -8.80
CA HIS A 202 -10.10 -0.77 -8.68
C HIS A 202 -10.29 -0.19 -10.07
N SER A 203 -11.45 0.41 -10.33
CA SER A 203 -11.79 1.05 -11.59
C SER A 203 -12.15 2.52 -11.37
N ILE A 204 -11.62 3.39 -12.23
CA ILE A 204 -11.93 4.81 -12.28
C ILE A 204 -12.56 5.08 -13.65
N ILE A 205 -13.75 5.64 -13.65
CA ILE A 205 -14.63 5.73 -14.80
C ILE A 205 -15.00 7.19 -15.01
N TYR A 206 -14.51 7.78 -16.10
CA TYR A 206 -14.92 9.11 -16.58
C TYR A 206 -15.95 8.93 -17.70
N ASN A 207 -17.17 9.36 -17.47
CA ASN A 207 -18.29 9.18 -18.40
C ASN A 207 -18.84 10.50 -18.92
N SER A 208 -19.17 10.56 -20.21
CA SER A 208 -19.86 11.66 -20.90
C SER A 208 -21.05 11.13 -21.67
N GLU A 209 -21.81 12.00 -22.33
CA GLU A 209 -22.85 11.59 -23.27
C GLU A 209 -22.29 10.89 -24.53
N ALA A 210 -21.05 11.21 -24.90
CA ALA A 210 -20.43 10.74 -26.12
C ALA A 210 -19.71 9.40 -25.97
N ASP A 211 -19.02 9.21 -24.84
CA ASP A 211 -18.14 8.06 -24.60
C ASP A 211 -17.79 7.90 -23.10
N CYS A 212 -17.04 6.83 -22.81
CA CYS A 212 -16.58 6.51 -21.47
C CYS A 212 -15.10 6.14 -21.51
N ILE A 213 -14.30 6.72 -20.61
CA ILE A 213 -12.90 6.35 -20.38
C ILE A 213 -12.81 5.61 -19.07
N THR A 214 -12.31 4.37 -19.10
CA THR A 214 -12.11 3.57 -17.88
C THR A 214 -10.66 3.15 -17.78
N ILE A 215 -10.07 3.38 -16.59
CA ILE A 215 -8.81 2.76 -16.21
C ILE A 215 -9.08 1.76 -15.08
N THR A 216 -8.42 0.60 -15.12
CA THR A 216 -8.64 -0.47 -14.15
C THR A 216 -7.31 -1.11 -13.74
N HIS A 217 -7.13 -1.29 -12.44
CA HIS A 217 -6.12 -2.15 -11.86
C HIS A 217 -6.79 -3.41 -11.31
N ASP A 218 -6.37 -4.57 -11.78
CA ASP A 218 -6.86 -5.89 -11.34
C ASP A 218 -5.70 -6.70 -10.75
N ALA A 219 -5.73 -6.92 -9.44
CA ALA A 219 -4.73 -7.71 -8.75
C ALA A 219 -5.07 -9.22 -8.85
N HIS A 220 -4.26 -9.98 -9.58
CA HIS A 220 -4.46 -11.43 -9.72
C HIS A 220 -3.93 -12.23 -8.52
N SER A 221 -2.99 -11.69 -7.75
CA SER A 221 -2.41 -12.35 -6.58
C SER A 221 -1.64 -11.37 -5.69
N ARG A 222 -1.25 -11.85 -4.49
CA ARG A 222 -0.38 -11.09 -3.57
C ARG A 222 1.10 -11.00 -4.00
N LYS A 223 1.51 -11.67 -5.09
CA LYS A 223 2.90 -11.63 -5.58
C LYS A 223 3.37 -10.22 -5.92
N GLY A 224 2.49 -9.35 -6.43
CA GLY A 224 2.79 -7.96 -6.71
C GLY A 224 3.21 -7.15 -5.48
N PHE A 225 2.58 -7.40 -4.34
CA PHE A 225 2.93 -6.76 -3.05
C PHE A 225 4.29 -7.28 -2.53
N ALA A 226 4.52 -8.58 -2.59
CA ALA A 226 5.78 -9.17 -2.14
C ALA A 226 6.96 -8.75 -3.02
N LEU A 227 6.77 -8.67 -4.34
CA LEU A 227 7.78 -8.13 -5.25
C LEU A 227 8.08 -6.66 -4.94
N GLY A 228 7.06 -5.84 -4.72
CA GLY A 228 7.24 -4.45 -4.34
C GLY A 228 8.01 -4.26 -3.03
N ALA A 229 7.76 -5.11 -2.03
CA ALA A 229 8.51 -5.09 -0.77
C ALA A 229 10.00 -5.44 -0.97
N VAL A 230 10.32 -6.39 -1.85
CA VAL A 230 11.72 -6.73 -2.18
C VAL A 230 12.39 -5.60 -2.94
N LEU A 231 11.71 -4.99 -3.93
CA LEU A 231 12.24 -3.81 -4.65
C LEU A 231 12.44 -2.62 -3.71
N ALA A 232 11.53 -2.41 -2.77
CA ALA A 232 11.70 -1.37 -1.74
C ALA A 232 12.93 -1.65 -0.85
N ALA A 233 13.22 -2.92 -0.54
CA ALA A 233 14.43 -3.27 0.19
C ALA A 233 15.71 -3.02 -0.63
N GLU A 234 15.69 -3.34 -1.92
CA GLU A 234 16.81 -3.00 -2.85
C GLU A 234 17.06 -1.50 -2.90
N PHE A 235 15.98 -0.71 -3.00
CA PHE A 235 16.05 0.75 -2.98
C PHE A 235 16.57 1.29 -1.63
N THR A 236 16.03 0.77 -0.51
CA THR A 236 16.36 1.20 0.84
C THR A 236 17.83 0.95 1.21
N LYS A 237 18.43 -0.12 0.64
CA LYS A 237 19.86 -0.41 0.86
C LYS A 237 20.73 0.80 0.50
N GLU A 238 20.44 1.47 -0.60
CA GLU A 238 21.24 2.57 -1.17
C GLU A 238 20.75 3.97 -0.73
N HIS A 239 19.68 4.05 0.08
CA HIS A 239 19.08 5.33 0.50
C HIS A 239 18.95 5.39 2.02
N GLU A 240 18.72 6.60 2.56
CA GLU A 240 18.64 6.87 3.99
C GLU A 240 17.44 7.74 4.33
N GLY A 241 17.00 7.67 5.59
CA GLY A 241 15.92 8.47 6.14
C GLY A 241 14.54 7.81 6.06
N LEU A 242 13.48 8.61 6.08
CA LEU A 242 12.11 8.13 5.93
C LEU A 242 11.75 8.11 4.44
N LEU A 243 11.62 6.92 3.89
CA LEU A 243 11.41 6.65 2.48
C LEU A 243 9.99 6.14 2.22
N THR A 244 9.48 6.41 1.03
CA THR A 244 8.14 6.04 0.58
C THR A 244 8.14 5.47 -0.84
N ILE A 245 6.99 4.98 -1.30
CA ILE A 245 6.79 4.57 -2.70
C ILE A 245 7.09 5.72 -3.67
N GLY A 246 6.78 6.97 -3.30
CA GLY A 246 7.04 8.15 -4.12
C GLY A 246 8.53 8.46 -4.31
N ASP A 247 9.38 8.07 -3.34
CA ASP A 247 10.83 8.23 -3.46
C ASP A 247 11.43 7.18 -4.40
N MET A 248 10.85 5.97 -4.39
CA MET A 248 11.30 4.84 -5.21
C MET A 248 10.90 5.00 -6.68
N PHE A 249 9.69 5.49 -6.95
CA PHE A 249 9.16 5.70 -8.29
C PHE A 249 9.03 7.19 -8.59
N LYS A 250 9.85 7.70 -9.49
CA LYS A 250 9.75 9.08 -10.00
C LYS A 250 8.80 9.11 -11.21
N PHE A 251 7.49 9.09 -10.91
CA PHE A 251 6.46 9.28 -11.93
C PHE A 251 6.10 10.76 -12.09
#